data_257fe86cacda9873708a72285b198ce2
#
_entry.id   257fe86cacda9873708a72285b198ce2
#
_cell.length_a   1.000
_cell.length_b   1.000
_cell.length_c   1.000
_cell.angle_alpha   90.00
_cell.angle_beta   90.00
_cell.angle_gamma   90.00
#
_symmetry.space_group_name_H-M   'P 1'
#
loop_
_entity.id
_entity.type
_entity.pdbx_description
1 polymer ?
#
loop_
_entity_poly.entity_id
_entity_poly.type
_entity_poly.pdbx_seq_one_letter_code
_entity_poly.pdbx_strand_id
1 'polypeptide(L)'
;MKIACLHTAQSNVAIFDEAARALDLPQDALTHKVMPHLLEQAQAAGGVTPEIEKETIAALADLRTDADVVLLTCSTLGGAADFLAQDPGIMRVDRALAQATVTAGQPVVVLCAAPTTLHPTAALFRATLPQTTPLGVELIPDAWALFESGQHDAFHQRVAEAAQQAFARGAGCVALAQASMAGAERYFSHPKLLTCPRAALVQIAARIARERA
;
A
#
# COMPACT_ATOMS: atom_id res chain seq x y z
N MET A 1 -14.03 -15.96 -5.51
CA MET A 1 -13.93 -14.55 -5.16
C MET A 1 -12.96 -13.90 -6.11
N LYS A 2 -13.33 -12.77 -6.66
CA LYS A 2 -12.51 -11.98 -7.59
C LYS A 2 -12.06 -10.69 -6.90
N ILE A 3 -10.76 -10.44 -6.88
CA ILE A 3 -10.16 -9.21 -6.37
C ILE A 3 -9.58 -8.46 -7.57
N ALA A 4 -10.06 -7.26 -7.86
CA ALA A 4 -9.49 -6.41 -8.88
C ALA A 4 -8.53 -5.39 -8.25
N CYS A 5 -7.30 -5.33 -8.75
CA CYS A 5 -6.30 -4.38 -8.30
C CYS A 5 -6.14 -3.24 -9.30
N LEU A 6 -6.30 -1.98 -8.86
CA LEU A 6 -5.98 -0.79 -9.64
C LEU A 6 -4.57 -0.31 -9.26
N HIS A 7 -3.64 -0.45 -10.20
CA HIS A 7 -2.23 -0.08 -10.05
C HIS A 7 -1.88 1.19 -10.83
N THR A 8 -0.83 1.86 -10.40
CA THR A 8 -0.16 2.94 -11.16
C THR A 8 1.28 2.58 -11.56
N ALA A 9 1.73 1.37 -11.25
CA ALA A 9 3.03 0.84 -11.69
C ALA A 9 2.88 -0.62 -12.12
N GLN A 10 3.42 -0.97 -13.28
CA GLN A 10 3.37 -2.34 -13.82
C GLN A 10 4.05 -3.36 -12.91
N SER A 11 5.12 -2.95 -12.22
CA SER A 11 5.84 -3.79 -11.26
C SER A 11 4.99 -4.29 -10.10
N ASN A 12 3.91 -3.57 -9.74
CA ASN A 12 3.03 -3.98 -8.66
C ASN A 12 2.24 -5.27 -8.97
N VAL A 13 2.01 -5.60 -10.23
CA VAL A 13 1.31 -6.82 -10.63
C VAL A 13 2.01 -8.05 -10.02
N ALA A 14 3.29 -8.24 -10.31
CA ALA A 14 4.06 -9.37 -9.79
C ALA A 14 4.13 -9.38 -8.25
N ILE A 15 4.21 -8.20 -7.62
CA ILE A 15 4.26 -8.06 -6.16
C ILE A 15 2.97 -8.56 -5.50
N PHE A 16 1.81 -8.21 -6.06
CA PHE A 16 0.52 -8.67 -5.54
C PHE A 16 0.28 -10.15 -5.80
N ASP A 17 0.68 -10.66 -6.98
CA ASP A 17 0.63 -12.09 -7.29
C ASP A 17 1.49 -12.92 -6.34
N GLU A 18 2.69 -12.45 -6.02
CA GLU A 18 3.58 -13.10 -5.06
C GLU A 18 2.98 -13.10 -3.65
N ALA A 19 2.43 -11.97 -3.21
CA ALA A 19 1.77 -11.87 -1.92
C ALA A 19 0.52 -12.76 -1.83
N ALA A 20 -0.26 -12.89 -2.90
CA ALA A 20 -1.42 -13.78 -2.96
C ALA A 20 -1.02 -15.26 -2.88
N ARG A 21 0.02 -15.65 -3.62
CA ARG A 21 0.58 -17.02 -3.54
C ARG A 21 1.12 -17.35 -2.16
N ALA A 22 1.77 -16.40 -1.49
CA ALA A 22 2.28 -16.59 -0.13
C ALA A 22 1.15 -16.74 0.93
N LEU A 23 -0.09 -16.40 0.58
CA LEU A 23 -1.29 -16.55 1.40
C LEU A 23 -2.21 -17.68 0.92
N ASP A 24 -1.73 -18.55 0.03
CA ASP A 24 -2.49 -19.65 -0.55
C ASP A 24 -3.82 -19.24 -1.19
N LEU A 25 -3.90 -18.02 -1.73
CA LEU A 25 -5.07 -17.56 -2.48
C LEU A 25 -5.11 -18.30 -3.84
N PRO A 26 -6.32 -18.56 -4.39
CA PRO A 26 -6.45 -19.14 -5.73
C PRO A 26 -5.69 -18.34 -6.78
N GLN A 27 -5.09 -19.04 -7.75
CA GLN A 27 -4.24 -18.43 -8.78
C GLN A 27 -4.98 -17.38 -9.64
N ASP A 28 -6.29 -17.53 -9.77
CA ASP A 28 -7.20 -16.66 -10.51
C ASP A 28 -7.95 -15.66 -9.62
N ALA A 29 -7.57 -15.53 -8.34
CA ALA A 29 -8.23 -14.64 -7.40
C ALA A 29 -8.01 -13.16 -7.74
N LEU A 30 -6.86 -12.82 -8.36
CA LEU A 30 -6.47 -11.44 -8.67
C LEU A 30 -6.63 -11.13 -10.16
N THR A 31 -7.15 -9.94 -10.44
CA THR A 31 -7.10 -9.30 -11.75
C THR A 31 -6.45 -7.92 -11.61
N HIS A 32 -5.77 -7.44 -12.66
CA HIS A 32 -4.97 -6.23 -12.58
C HIS A 32 -5.31 -5.25 -13.68
N LYS A 33 -5.58 -4.00 -13.31
CA LYS A 33 -5.69 -2.85 -14.21
C LYS A 33 -4.57 -1.89 -13.86
N VAL A 34 -3.73 -1.53 -14.83
CA VAL A 34 -2.59 -0.64 -14.62
C VAL A 34 -2.82 0.67 -15.35
N MET A 35 -2.81 1.79 -14.62
CA MET A 35 -3.06 3.15 -15.12
C MET A 35 -1.92 4.08 -14.68
N PRO A 36 -0.73 4.02 -15.32
CA PRO A 36 0.46 4.75 -14.88
C PRO A 36 0.28 6.27 -14.99
N HIS A 37 -0.43 6.73 -16.02
CA HIS A 37 -0.68 8.14 -16.26
C HIS A 37 -1.33 8.88 -15.08
N LEU A 38 -2.11 8.19 -14.24
CA LEU A 38 -2.72 8.81 -13.05
C LEU A 38 -1.67 9.27 -12.03
N LEU A 39 -0.61 8.47 -11.82
CA LEU A 39 0.48 8.85 -10.93
C LEU A 39 1.39 9.89 -11.59
N GLU A 40 1.70 9.74 -12.88
CA GLU A 40 2.50 10.69 -13.65
C GLU A 40 1.88 12.10 -13.64
N GLN A 41 0.57 12.18 -13.85
CA GLN A 41 -0.17 13.44 -13.79
C GLN A 41 -0.17 14.04 -12.37
N ALA A 42 -0.36 13.20 -11.33
CA ALA A 42 -0.33 13.66 -9.95
C ALA A 42 1.06 14.18 -9.56
N GLN A 43 2.13 13.55 -10.02
CA GLN A 43 3.51 14.02 -9.81
C GLN A 43 3.76 15.36 -10.53
N ALA A 44 3.35 15.47 -11.80
CA ALA A 44 3.50 16.69 -12.59
C ALA A 44 2.72 17.88 -12.00
N ALA A 45 1.54 17.61 -11.42
CA ALA A 45 0.70 18.64 -10.79
C ALA A 45 1.10 18.95 -9.33
N GLY A 46 2.04 18.19 -8.74
CA GLY A 46 2.40 18.30 -7.33
C GLY A 46 1.34 17.77 -6.36
N GLY A 47 0.38 16.98 -6.86
CA GLY A 47 -0.70 16.38 -6.07
C GLY A 47 -1.86 15.88 -6.94
N VAL A 48 -2.88 15.33 -6.29
CA VAL A 48 -4.08 14.84 -6.98
C VAL A 48 -5.01 16.01 -7.31
N THR A 49 -5.31 16.21 -8.61
CA THR A 49 -6.28 17.22 -9.07
C THR A 49 -7.69 16.61 -9.09
N PRO A 50 -8.76 17.44 -9.17
CA PRO A 50 -10.14 16.96 -9.30
C PRO A 50 -10.36 16.04 -10.50
N GLU A 51 -9.65 16.27 -11.62
CA GLU A 51 -9.73 15.43 -12.82
C GLU A 51 -9.13 14.05 -12.57
N ILE A 52 -7.95 13.98 -11.96
CA ILE A 52 -7.27 12.71 -11.58
C ILE A 52 -8.15 11.94 -10.59
N GLU A 53 -8.70 12.63 -9.60
CA GLU A 53 -9.60 12.04 -8.61
C GLU A 53 -10.84 11.44 -9.27
N LYS A 54 -11.52 12.21 -10.15
CA LYS A 54 -12.69 11.76 -10.89
C LYS A 54 -12.40 10.54 -11.76
N GLU A 55 -11.27 10.53 -12.47
CA GLU A 55 -10.87 9.39 -13.30
C GLU A 55 -10.57 8.15 -12.44
N THR A 56 -9.89 8.33 -11.31
CA THR A 56 -9.61 7.25 -10.36
C THR A 56 -10.92 6.66 -9.80
N ILE A 57 -11.87 7.49 -9.37
CA ILE A 57 -13.19 7.06 -8.87
C ILE A 57 -13.93 6.26 -9.96
N ALA A 58 -13.94 6.75 -11.19
CA ALA A 58 -14.60 6.05 -12.31
C ALA A 58 -13.95 4.68 -12.57
N ALA A 59 -12.63 4.59 -12.54
CA ALA A 59 -11.91 3.33 -12.73
C ALA A 59 -12.18 2.31 -11.60
N LEU A 60 -12.28 2.77 -10.34
CA LEU A 60 -12.64 1.92 -9.20
C LEU A 60 -14.08 1.40 -9.32
N ALA A 61 -15.02 2.27 -9.67
CA ALA A 61 -16.43 1.90 -9.85
C ALA A 61 -16.62 0.89 -11.00
N ASP A 62 -15.91 1.09 -12.12
CA ASP A 62 -15.92 0.17 -13.25
C ASP A 62 -15.42 -1.23 -12.86
N LEU A 63 -14.27 -1.30 -12.18
CA LEU A 63 -13.71 -2.57 -11.70
C LEU A 63 -14.64 -3.29 -10.71
N ARG A 64 -15.41 -2.53 -9.93
CA ARG A 64 -16.31 -3.08 -8.92
C ARG A 64 -17.50 -3.82 -9.51
N THR A 65 -17.85 -3.58 -10.78
CA THR A 65 -18.95 -4.28 -11.46
C THR A 65 -18.70 -5.78 -11.63
N ASP A 66 -17.42 -6.18 -11.78
CA ASP A 66 -16.99 -7.54 -12.09
C ASP A 66 -16.18 -8.22 -10.97
N ALA A 67 -15.92 -7.50 -9.86
CA ALA A 67 -15.10 -7.97 -8.75
C ALA A 67 -15.84 -7.88 -7.41
N ASP A 68 -15.60 -8.86 -6.53
CA ASP A 68 -16.10 -8.85 -5.15
C ASP A 68 -15.41 -7.79 -4.29
N VAL A 69 -14.12 -7.56 -4.57
CA VAL A 69 -13.29 -6.55 -3.90
C VAL A 69 -12.44 -5.82 -4.93
N VAL A 70 -12.33 -4.51 -4.80
CA VAL A 70 -11.42 -3.66 -5.57
C VAL A 70 -10.38 -3.08 -4.63
N LEU A 71 -9.09 -3.26 -4.96
CA LEU A 71 -7.96 -2.70 -4.24
C LEU A 71 -7.35 -1.53 -5.01
N LEU A 72 -7.40 -0.33 -4.45
CA LEU A 72 -6.55 0.77 -4.90
C LEU A 72 -5.17 0.62 -4.27
N THR A 73 -4.16 0.40 -5.11
CA THR A 73 -2.80 0.06 -4.66
C THR A 73 -1.83 1.25 -4.66
N CYS A 74 -2.29 2.42 -5.07
CA CYS A 74 -1.52 3.65 -5.10
C CYS A 74 -1.88 4.57 -3.92
N SER A 75 -0.95 4.77 -2.99
CA SER A 75 -1.16 5.62 -1.80
C SER A 75 -1.37 7.10 -2.16
N THR A 76 -0.74 7.59 -3.26
CA THR A 76 -0.95 8.96 -3.74
C THR A 76 -2.41 9.21 -4.10
N LEU A 77 -3.06 8.23 -4.75
CA LEU A 77 -4.46 8.32 -5.19
C LEU A 77 -5.47 7.89 -4.11
N GLY A 78 -4.98 7.51 -2.94
CA GLY A 78 -5.79 6.88 -1.89
C GLY A 78 -7.06 7.64 -1.52
N GLY A 79 -7.02 8.98 -1.53
CA GLY A 79 -8.19 9.83 -1.26
C GLY A 79 -9.39 9.56 -2.15
N ALA A 80 -9.16 9.17 -3.41
CA ALA A 80 -10.26 8.87 -4.34
C ALA A 80 -11.14 7.70 -3.88
N ALA A 81 -10.58 6.69 -3.21
CA ALA A 81 -11.36 5.58 -2.66
C ALA A 81 -12.26 6.01 -1.49
N ASP A 82 -11.94 7.11 -0.81
CA ASP A 82 -12.72 7.59 0.33
C ASP A 82 -14.09 8.13 -0.12
N PHE A 83 -14.22 8.62 -1.37
CA PHE A 83 -15.51 8.99 -1.95
C PHE A 83 -16.43 7.78 -2.18
N LEU A 84 -15.86 6.58 -2.25
CA LEU A 84 -16.59 5.32 -2.41
C LEU A 84 -16.65 4.50 -1.11
N ALA A 85 -16.38 5.13 0.04
CA ALA A 85 -16.31 4.46 1.34
C ALA A 85 -17.62 3.77 1.78
N GLN A 86 -18.76 4.08 1.15
CA GLN A 86 -20.04 3.40 1.39
C GLN A 86 -20.08 1.99 0.79
N ASP A 87 -19.23 1.69 -0.20
CA ASP A 87 -19.05 0.33 -0.71
C ASP A 87 -17.88 -0.35 0.02
N PRO A 88 -18.17 -1.31 0.91
CA PRO A 88 -17.12 -2.02 1.65
C PRO A 88 -16.27 -2.93 0.74
N GLY A 89 -16.67 -3.14 -0.51
CA GLY A 89 -15.89 -3.85 -1.52
C GLY A 89 -14.76 -3.01 -2.12
N ILE A 90 -14.72 -1.69 -1.91
CA ILE A 90 -13.64 -0.83 -2.38
C ILE A 90 -12.69 -0.53 -1.23
N MET A 91 -11.44 -0.93 -1.37
CA MET A 91 -10.43 -0.86 -0.30
C MET A 91 -9.17 -0.13 -0.76
N ARG A 92 -8.51 0.56 0.19
CA ARG A 92 -7.17 1.13 0.02
C ARG A 92 -6.15 0.22 0.69
N VAL A 93 -5.07 -0.11 0.00
CA VAL A 93 -4.00 -0.94 0.56
C VAL A 93 -3.28 -0.26 1.73
N ASP A 94 -3.12 1.06 1.67
CA ASP A 94 -2.47 1.84 2.72
C ASP A 94 -3.34 1.93 3.99
N ARG A 95 -4.68 1.96 3.85
CA ARG A 95 -5.60 1.86 5.00
C ARG A 95 -5.52 0.49 5.68
N ALA A 96 -5.46 -0.58 4.89
CA ALA A 96 -5.28 -1.93 5.42
C ALA A 96 -3.94 -2.06 6.18
N LEU A 97 -2.87 -1.46 5.65
CA LEU A 97 -1.58 -1.38 6.32
C LEU A 97 -1.66 -0.61 7.64
N ALA A 98 -2.28 0.58 7.64
CA ALA A 98 -2.45 1.38 8.84
C ALA A 98 -3.23 0.63 9.94
N GLN A 99 -4.31 -0.06 9.56
CA GLN A 99 -5.08 -0.91 10.48
C GLN A 99 -4.25 -2.06 11.04
N ALA A 100 -3.40 -2.70 10.23
CA ALA A 100 -2.52 -3.77 10.69
C ALA A 100 -1.50 -3.30 11.74
N THR A 101 -1.07 -2.03 11.70
CA THR A 101 -0.12 -1.49 12.69
C THR A 101 -0.73 -1.28 14.07
N VAL A 102 -2.07 -1.19 14.20
CA VAL A 102 -2.75 -0.93 15.49
C VAL A 102 -2.35 -1.95 16.55
N THR A 103 -2.18 -3.22 16.15
CA THR A 103 -1.87 -4.33 17.06
C THR A 103 -0.45 -4.88 16.90
N ALA A 104 0.32 -4.39 15.92
CA ALA A 104 1.63 -4.97 15.60
C ALA A 104 2.73 -4.60 16.60
N GLY A 105 2.64 -3.42 17.22
CA GLY A 105 3.61 -2.95 18.23
C GLY A 105 3.83 -1.44 18.18
N GLN A 106 4.46 -0.91 19.22
CA GLN A 106 4.73 0.52 19.37
C GLN A 106 6.18 0.73 19.83
N PRO A 107 6.84 1.86 19.44
CA PRO A 107 6.41 2.88 18.50
C PRO A 107 6.20 2.38 17.07
N VAL A 108 5.32 3.02 16.31
CA VAL A 108 5.11 2.73 14.88
C VAL A 108 5.98 3.66 14.03
N VAL A 109 6.78 3.09 13.13
CA VAL A 109 7.54 3.84 12.12
C VAL A 109 7.00 3.47 10.74
N VAL A 110 6.59 4.47 9.97
CA VAL A 110 6.11 4.31 8.59
C VAL A 110 7.16 4.88 7.65
N LEU A 111 7.62 4.05 6.73
CA LEU A 111 8.61 4.42 5.73
C LEU A 111 7.94 4.70 4.38
N CYS A 112 8.24 5.85 3.79
CA CYS A 112 7.79 6.27 2.47
C CYS A 112 9.00 6.40 1.53
N ALA A 113 8.85 6.01 0.26
CA ALA A 113 9.86 6.23 -0.77
C ALA A 113 9.53 7.44 -1.64
N ALA A 114 8.28 7.57 -2.14
CA ALA A 114 7.86 8.70 -2.96
C ALA A 114 7.50 9.92 -2.10
N PRO A 115 8.05 11.12 -2.38
CA PRO A 115 7.75 12.34 -1.62
C PRO A 115 6.24 12.69 -1.60
N THR A 116 5.53 12.44 -2.69
CA THR A 116 4.09 12.72 -2.84
C THR A 116 3.22 11.90 -1.88
N THR A 117 3.74 10.79 -1.33
CA THR A 117 3.00 9.93 -0.40
C THR A 117 3.17 10.32 1.07
N LEU A 118 4.19 11.12 1.41
CA LEU A 118 4.53 11.40 2.81
C LEU A 118 3.38 12.03 3.59
N HIS A 119 2.81 13.12 3.06
CA HIS A 119 1.74 13.85 3.73
C HIS A 119 0.43 13.04 3.83
N PRO A 120 -0.11 12.46 2.74
CA PRO A 120 -1.34 11.66 2.83
C PRO A 120 -1.17 10.40 3.69
N THR A 121 0.01 9.77 3.68
CA THR A 121 0.32 8.64 4.56
C THR A 121 0.31 9.07 6.03
N ALA A 122 0.97 10.18 6.38
CA ALA A 122 0.98 10.67 7.74
C ALA A 122 -0.44 11.00 8.25
N ALA A 123 -1.27 11.62 7.43
CA ALA A 123 -2.66 11.93 7.76
C ALA A 123 -3.48 10.66 8.00
N LEU A 124 -3.36 9.67 7.11
CA LEU A 124 -4.07 8.39 7.20
C LEU A 124 -3.70 7.61 8.46
N PHE A 125 -2.40 7.48 8.76
CA PHE A 125 -1.95 6.73 9.93
C PHE A 125 -2.35 7.43 11.25
N ARG A 126 -2.26 8.77 11.31
CA ARG A 126 -2.75 9.53 12.47
C ARG A 126 -4.25 9.40 12.69
N ALA A 127 -5.03 9.34 11.62
CA ALA A 127 -6.49 9.12 11.71
C ALA A 127 -6.86 7.69 12.11
N THR A 128 -5.97 6.71 11.87
CA THR A 128 -6.23 5.29 12.12
C THR A 128 -5.74 4.83 13.49
N LEU A 129 -4.59 5.33 13.92
CA LEU A 129 -3.96 4.94 15.19
C LEU A 129 -4.57 5.69 16.39
N PRO A 130 -4.60 5.06 17.58
CA PRO A 130 -4.90 5.80 18.83
C PRO A 130 -3.99 7.02 18.97
N GLN A 131 -4.53 8.14 19.46
CA GLN A 131 -3.79 9.40 19.61
C GLN A 131 -2.54 9.27 20.49
N THR A 132 -2.52 8.30 21.40
CA THR A 132 -1.38 8.01 22.29
C THR A 132 -0.28 7.18 21.65
N THR A 133 -0.50 6.66 20.42
CA THR A 133 0.50 5.83 19.74
C THR A 133 1.65 6.70 19.22
N PRO A 134 2.90 6.47 19.65
CA PRO A 134 4.04 7.15 19.07
C PRO A 134 4.19 6.75 17.60
N LEU A 135 4.11 7.74 16.70
CA LEU A 135 4.14 7.57 15.25
C LEU A 135 5.24 8.42 14.64
N GLY A 136 6.19 7.78 13.97
CA GLY A 136 7.14 8.38 13.04
C GLY A 136 6.74 8.08 11.60
N VAL A 137 6.76 9.09 10.72
CA VAL A 137 6.58 8.91 9.27
C VAL A 137 7.80 9.52 8.59
N GLU A 138 8.58 8.69 7.91
CA GLU A 138 9.90 9.04 7.41
C GLU A 138 9.99 8.81 5.90
N LEU A 139 10.56 9.77 5.18
CA LEU A 139 10.93 9.60 3.78
C LEU A 139 12.33 8.96 3.72
N ILE A 140 12.47 7.90 2.93
CA ILE A 140 13.77 7.25 2.69
C ILE A 140 14.50 8.09 1.63
N PRO A 141 15.66 8.71 1.97
CA PRO A 141 16.42 9.51 1.01
C PRO A 141 16.81 8.70 -0.22
N ASP A 142 16.70 9.32 -1.39
CA ASP A 142 17.09 8.79 -2.71
C ASP A 142 16.37 7.53 -3.18
N ALA A 143 15.51 6.91 -2.33
CA ALA A 143 14.83 5.67 -2.69
C ALA A 143 13.94 5.84 -3.93
N TRP A 144 13.20 6.94 -4.03
CA TRP A 144 12.31 7.15 -5.17
C TRP A 144 13.06 7.30 -6.50
N ALA A 145 14.21 7.99 -6.49
CA ALA A 145 15.06 8.12 -7.68
C ALA A 145 15.60 6.75 -8.16
N LEU A 146 15.94 5.85 -7.24
CA LEU A 146 16.33 4.47 -7.59
C LEU A 146 15.17 3.70 -8.23
N PHE A 147 13.95 3.86 -7.72
CA PHE A 147 12.76 3.24 -8.30
C PHE A 147 12.47 3.76 -9.71
N GLU A 148 12.43 5.09 -9.90
CA GLU A 148 12.14 5.71 -11.19
C GLU A 148 13.20 5.40 -12.26
N SER A 149 14.46 5.22 -11.86
CA SER A 149 15.56 4.82 -12.75
C SER A 149 15.62 3.32 -13.04
N GLY A 150 14.65 2.53 -12.53
CA GLY A 150 14.58 1.07 -12.75
C GLY A 150 15.61 0.26 -11.95
N GLN A 151 16.31 0.87 -11.01
CA GLN A 151 17.30 0.21 -10.15
C GLN A 151 16.60 -0.51 -8.97
N HIS A 152 15.72 -1.46 -9.29
CA HIS A 152 14.83 -2.07 -8.31
C HIS A 152 15.55 -2.80 -7.18
N ASP A 153 16.66 -3.47 -7.45
CA ASP A 153 17.42 -4.16 -6.40
C ASP A 153 18.06 -3.17 -5.42
N ALA A 154 18.68 -2.10 -5.92
CA ALA A 154 19.22 -1.04 -5.08
C ALA A 154 18.13 -0.31 -4.28
N PHE A 155 16.96 -0.10 -4.89
CA PHE A 155 15.78 0.43 -4.21
C PHE A 155 15.35 -0.45 -3.04
N HIS A 156 15.20 -1.76 -3.25
CA HIS A 156 14.79 -2.69 -2.20
C HIS A 156 15.84 -2.82 -1.08
N GLN A 157 17.14 -2.81 -1.41
CA GLN A 157 18.21 -2.79 -0.42
C GLN A 157 18.15 -1.52 0.44
N ARG A 158 17.97 -0.34 -0.19
CA ARG A 158 17.83 0.94 0.51
C ARG A 158 16.63 0.94 1.46
N VAL A 159 15.50 0.39 1.05
CA VAL A 159 14.30 0.24 1.89
C VAL A 159 14.57 -0.72 3.06
N ALA A 160 15.23 -1.83 2.81
CA ALA A 160 15.58 -2.81 3.84
C ALA A 160 16.52 -2.22 4.91
N GLU A 161 17.54 -1.48 4.48
CA GLU A 161 18.45 -0.75 5.38
C GLU A 161 17.70 0.25 6.26
N ALA A 162 16.79 1.03 5.69
CA ALA A 162 15.99 1.98 6.43
C ALA A 162 15.07 1.27 7.46
N ALA A 163 14.47 0.14 7.09
CA ALA A 163 13.66 -0.66 8.01
C ALA A 163 14.49 -1.24 9.15
N GLN A 164 15.67 -1.78 8.86
CA GLN A 164 16.60 -2.29 9.87
C GLN A 164 17.03 -1.19 10.84
N GLN A 165 17.35 0.00 10.33
CA GLN A 165 17.70 1.15 11.15
C GLN A 165 16.54 1.62 12.02
N ALA A 166 15.30 1.61 11.52
CA ALA A 166 14.13 1.95 12.31
C ALA A 166 13.94 0.99 13.50
N PHE A 167 14.08 -0.32 13.29
CA PHE A 167 14.06 -1.30 14.38
C PHE A 167 15.24 -1.11 15.35
N ALA A 168 16.44 -0.82 14.87
CA ALA A 168 17.62 -0.56 15.71
C ALA A 168 17.43 0.70 16.59
N ARG A 169 16.65 1.69 16.13
CA ARG A 169 16.24 2.87 16.91
C ARG A 169 15.07 2.59 17.87
N GLY A 170 14.58 1.36 17.97
CA GLY A 170 13.55 0.96 18.92
C GLY A 170 12.12 0.99 18.36
N ALA A 171 11.92 0.98 17.04
CA ALA A 171 10.58 0.80 16.48
C ALA A 171 9.98 -0.52 16.95
N GLY A 172 8.76 -0.49 17.46
CA GLY A 172 8.00 -1.68 17.81
C GLY A 172 7.33 -2.32 16.59
N CYS A 173 7.10 -1.53 15.52
CA CYS A 173 6.57 -1.96 14.23
C CYS A 173 7.07 -1.03 13.14
N VAL A 174 7.42 -1.58 11.98
CA VAL A 174 7.78 -0.81 10.77
C VAL A 174 6.81 -1.14 9.65
N ALA A 175 6.22 -0.12 9.05
CA ALA A 175 5.28 -0.23 7.93
C ALA A 175 5.88 0.36 6.65
N LEU A 176 5.93 -0.42 5.58
CA LEU A 176 6.36 0.02 4.25
C LEU A 176 5.14 0.55 3.49
N ALA A 177 5.03 1.88 3.38
CA ALA A 177 3.82 2.57 2.95
C ALA A 177 3.43 2.37 1.48
N GLN A 178 4.35 1.88 0.65
CA GLN A 178 4.11 1.70 -0.79
C GLN A 178 4.29 0.24 -1.19
N ALA A 179 3.42 -0.22 -2.11
CA ALA A 179 3.45 -1.60 -2.59
C ALA A 179 4.80 -1.98 -3.22
N SER A 180 5.43 -1.07 -3.97
CA SER A 180 6.74 -1.26 -4.57
C SER A 180 7.86 -1.58 -3.56
N MET A 181 7.69 -1.20 -2.29
CA MET A 181 8.69 -1.42 -1.25
C MET A 181 8.68 -2.86 -0.71
N ALA A 182 7.64 -3.67 -1.00
CA ALA A 182 7.49 -5.01 -0.45
C ALA A 182 8.66 -5.96 -0.77
N GLY A 183 9.30 -5.79 -1.94
CA GLY A 183 10.49 -6.56 -2.31
C GLY A 183 11.68 -6.42 -1.37
N ALA A 184 11.67 -5.44 -0.46
CA ALA A 184 12.70 -5.28 0.57
C ALA A 184 12.73 -6.43 1.59
N GLU A 185 11.62 -7.18 1.74
CA GLU A 185 11.56 -8.37 2.62
C GLU A 185 12.58 -9.45 2.23
N ARG A 186 13.05 -9.46 0.97
CA ARG A 186 14.12 -10.37 0.51
C ARG A 186 15.50 -10.04 1.12
N TYR A 187 15.72 -8.78 1.52
CA TYR A 187 16.98 -8.29 2.07
C TYR A 187 16.94 -8.14 3.60
N PHE A 188 15.76 -7.88 4.14
CA PHE A 188 15.54 -7.79 5.58
C PHE A 188 14.14 -8.27 5.93
N SER A 189 14.05 -9.33 6.73
CA SER A 189 12.79 -9.90 7.22
C SER A 189 12.67 -9.74 8.73
N HIS A 190 11.51 -9.28 9.18
CA HIS A 190 11.20 -9.15 10.60
C HIS A 190 9.70 -9.39 10.83
N PRO A 191 9.26 -10.08 11.90
CA PRO A 191 7.84 -10.40 12.13
C PRO A 191 6.92 -9.20 12.23
N LYS A 192 7.47 -8.03 12.56
CA LYS A 192 6.76 -6.75 12.69
C LYS A 192 7.10 -5.75 11.57
N LEU A 193 7.70 -6.23 10.46
CA LEU A 193 7.80 -5.50 9.20
C LEU A 193 6.53 -5.76 8.40
N LEU A 194 5.76 -4.73 8.14
CA LEU A 194 4.47 -4.83 7.46
C LEU A 194 4.53 -4.21 6.08
N THR A 195 3.93 -4.88 5.09
CA THR A 195 3.85 -4.42 3.71
C THR A 195 2.40 -4.25 3.27
N CYS A 196 2.13 -3.28 2.41
CA CYS A 196 0.78 -2.99 1.89
C CYS A 196 0.11 -4.20 1.25
N PRO A 197 0.76 -4.96 0.33
CA PRO A 197 0.11 -6.08 -0.34
C PRO A 197 -0.34 -7.15 0.66
N ARG A 198 0.57 -7.55 1.56
CA ARG A 198 0.26 -8.58 2.55
C ARG A 198 -0.83 -8.14 3.51
N ALA A 199 -0.77 -6.90 4.04
CA ALA A 199 -1.78 -6.39 4.97
C ALA A 199 -3.18 -6.39 4.34
N ALA A 200 -3.30 -5.92 3.09
CA ALA A 200 -4.57 -5.88 2.38
C ALA A 200 -5.14 -7.27 2.09
N LEU A 201 -4.32 -8.19 1.58
CA LEU A 201 -4.77 -9.53 1.24
C LEU A 201 -5.13 -10.37 2.48
N VAL A 202 -4.41 -10.22 3.60
CA VAL A 202 -4.77 -10.84 4.89
C VAL A 202 -6.12 -10.31 5.38
N GLN A 203 -6.37 -9.01 5.28
CA GLN A 203 -7.64 -8.42 5.68
C GLN A 203 -8.81 -8.94 4.83
N ILE A 204 -8.60 -9.08 3.52
CA ILE A 204 -9.61 -9.64 2.60
C ILE A 204 -9.87 -11.11 2.94
N ALA A 205 -8.82 -11.92 3.10
CA ALA A 205 -8.96 -13.33 3.46
C ALA A 205 -9.74 -13.53 4.77
N ALA A 206 -9.43 -12.71 5.78
CA ALA A 206 -10.13 -12.74 7.07
C ALA A 206 -11.62 -12.32 6.96
N ARG A 207 -11.93 -11.37 6.09
CA ARG A 207 -13.31 -10.97 5.81
C ARG A 207 -14.10 -12.12 5.19
N ILE A 208 -13.54 -12.78 4.18
CA ILE A 208 -14.16 -13.90 3.49
C ILE A 208 -14.42 -15.07 4.44
N ALA A 209 -13.43 -15.38 5.28
CA ALA A 209 -13.60 -16.44 6.28
C ALA A 209 -14.78 -16.18 7.21
N ARG A 210 -15.01 -14.90 7.56
CA ARG A 210 -16.16 -14.49 8.40
C ARG A 210 -17.51 -14.54 7.67
N GLU A 211 -17.53 -14.23 6.37
CA GLU A 211 -18.77 -14.25 5.57
C GLU A 211 -19.24 -15.69 5.24
N ARG A 212 -18.33 -16.68 5.40
CA ARG A 212 -18.63 -18.10 5.16
C ARG A 212 -18.93 -18.90 6.43
N ALA A 213 -18.71 -18.30 7.61
CA ALA A 213 -18.95 -18.91 8.92
C ALA A 213 -20.34 -18.56 9.46
#